data_717354dc85e080cc4c80bdc7dc3ad82b
#
_entry.id   717354dc85e080cc4c80bdc7dc3ad82b
#
_cell.length_a   1.000
_cell.length_b   1.000
_cell.length_c   1.000
_cell.angle_alpha   90.00
_cell.angle_beta   90.00
_cell.angle_gamma   90.00
#
_symmetry.space_group_name_H-M   'P 1'
#
loop_
_entity.id
_entity.type
_entity.pdbx_description
1 polymer ?
#
loop_
_entity_poly.entity_id
_entity_poly.type
_entity_poly.pdbx_seq_one_letter_code
_entity_poly.pdbx_strand_id
1 'polypeptide(L)'
;MHGRVVGALVIMLKQKEGVVVARVTLAKPETVEDPAVAGIFEWVTHMEGSVPNHFYVELNFPAFFTAKLGATKVLWEEGELSMEEIQHIGILVSQANGCAYCTAAFCTILNYGLESPEDTVGELLTEGVDAVEQPRLRALLDYALKVNLDAAAITDADVEALRDVGLTDLGIVQITHIVSDFAAYNRLNLALDTDYDYRSFWQQLAFPSSQ
;
A
#
# COMPACT_ATOMS: atom_id res chain seq x y z
N MET A 1 -15.15 16.29 31.95
CA MET A 1 -13.78 16.57 31.50
C MET A 1 -12.98 15.29 31.50
N HIS A 2 -12.92 14.57 30.37
CA HIS A 2 -12.02 13.44 30.17
C HIS A 2 -11.39 13.63 28.80
N GLY A 3 -10.21 14.25 28.78
CA GLY A 3 -9.40 14.37 27.59
C GLY A 3 -8.86 12.98 27.20
N ARG A 4 -9.26 12.45 26.06
CA ARG A 4 -8.55 11.34 25.41
C ARG A 4 -7.32 11.93 24.74
N VAL A 5 -6.16 11.63 25.30
CA VAL A 5 -4.88 11.83 24.63
C VAL A 5 -4.79 10.77 23.54
N VAL A 6 -5.00 11.17 22.30
CA VAL A 6 -4.64 10.37 21.14
C VAL A 6 -3.12 10.36 21.08
N GLY A 7 -2.52 9.25 21.47
CA GLY A 7 -1.08 9.07 21.38
C GLY A 7 -0.65 9.05 19.91
N ALA A 8 -0.14 10.17 19.42
CA ALA A 8 0.56 10.22 18.17
C ALA A 8 1.79 9.30 18.28
N LEU A 9 1.78 8.21 17.51
CA LEU A 9 2.92 7.32 17.37
C LEU A 9 4.00 8.10 16.58
N VAL A 10 4.90 8.74 17.32
CA VAL A 10 6.06 9.41 16.74
C VAL A 10 7.04 8.34 16.28
N ILE A 11 7.00 7.99 15.01
CA ILE A 11 8.04 7.18 14.38
C ILE A 11 9.24 8.10 14.14
N MET A 12 10.23 8.00 15.03
CA MET A 12 11.51 8.68 14.83
C MET A 12 12.23 8.06 13.63
N LEU A 13 12.21 8.76 12.50
CA LEU A 13 13.11 8.49 11.39
C LEU A 13 14.53 8.85 11.86
N LYS A 14 15.30 7.86 12.31
CA LYS A 14 16.74 8.01 12.45
C LYS A 14 17.35 8.09 11.06
N GLN A 15 17.73 9.27 10.62
CA GLN A 15 18.70 9.39 9.53
C GLN A 15 20.00 8.73 10.03
N LYS A 16 20.25 7.52 9.52
CA LYS A 16 21.53 6.83 9.79
C LYS A 16 22.57 7.43 8.84
N GLU A 17 23.55 8.13 9.41
CA GLU A 17 24.80 8.42 8.69
C GLU A 17 25.50 7.08 8.41
N GLY A 18 25.60 6.73 7.11
CA GLY A 18 26.18 5.48 6.63
C GLY A 18 25.11 4.50 6.14
N VAL A 19 24.90 4.51 4.85
CA VAL A 19 23.85 3.89 4.04
C VAL A 19 23.58 2.42 4.38
N VAL A 20 22.75 2.16 5.39
CA VAL A 20 22.05 0.87 5.51
C VAL A 20 20.59 1.16 5.12
N VAL A 21 20.22 0.84 3.89
CA VAL A 21 18.92 1.14 3.29
C VAL A 21 17.86 0.10 3.69
N ALA A 22 18.30 -1.04 4.19
CA ALA A 22 17.46 -2.11 4.74
C ALA A 22 18.31 -3.06 5.59
N ARG A 23 17.68 -3.98 6.33
CA ARG A 23 18.40 -5.05 7.07
C ARG A 23 19.07 -6.08 6.15
N VAL A 24 18.75 -6.04 4.86
CA VAL A 24 19.40 -6.84 3.80
C VAL A 24 20.03 -5.91 2.77
N THR A 25 20.99 -6.42 2.01
CA THR A 25 21.60 -5.67 0.91
C THR A 25 20.58 -5.46 -0.20
N LEU A 26 20.58 -4.28 -0.82
CA LEU A 26 19.79 -4.06 -2.03
C LEU A 26 20.39 -4.88 -3.18
N ALA A 27 19.56 -5.68 -3.83
CA ALA A 27 19.95 -6.40 -5.03
C ALA A 27 20.26 -5.43 -6.16
N LYS A 28 21.16 -5.82 -7.07
CA LYS A 28 21.51 -5.06 -8.25
C LYS A 28 20.82 -5.68 -9.46
N PRO A 29 19.89 -4.98 -10.12
CA PRO A 29 19.11 -5.52 -11.23
C PRO A 29 19.99 -6.10 -12.36
N GLU A 30 21.13 -5.46 -12.63
CA GLU A 30 22.09 -5.89 -13.63
C GLU A 30 22.77 -7.25 -13.35
N THR A 31 22.60 -7.77 -12.12
CA THR A 31 23.12 -9.09 -11.73
C THR A 31 22.06 -10.20 -11.87
N VAL A 32 20.84 -9.86 -12.27
CA VAL A 32 19.71 -10.79 -12.39
C VAL A 32 19.41 -11.06 -13.85
N GLU A 33 19.66 -12.28 -14.31
CA GLU A 33 19.45 -12.71 -15.70
C GLU A 33 17.98 -13.15 -15.95
N ASP A 34 17.00 -12.35 -15.50
CA ASP A 34 15.58 -12.63 -15.74
C ASP A 34 14.96 -11.46 -16.51
N PRO A 35 14.53 -11.66 -17.76
CA PRO A 35 13.95 -10.59 -18.59
C PRO A 35 12.64 -10.02 -17.99
N ALA A 36 11.94 -10.78 -17.14
CA ALA A 36 10.73 -10.30 -16.47
C ALA A 36 11.04 -9.17 -15.48
N VAL A 37 12.24 -9.13 -14.90
CA VAL A 37 12.66 -8.05 -13.98
C VAL A 37 12.63 -6.69 -14.66
N ALA A 38 13.12 -6.60 -15.90
CA ALA A 38 13.12 -5.35 -16.66
C ALA A 38 11.69 -4.84 -16.88
N GLY A 39 10.76 -5.73 -17.28
CA GLY A 39 9.36 -5.39 -17.49
C GLY A 39 8.65 -4.96 -16.20
N ILE A 40 8.98 -5.57 -15.05
CA ILE A 40 8.46 -5.16 -13.75
C ILE A 40 8.98 -3.78 -13.39
N PHE A 41 10.27 -3.52 -13.55
CA PHE A 41 10.86 -2.21 -13.24
C PHE A 41 10.32 -1.09 -14.13
N GLU A 42 10.05 -1.38 -15.39
CA GLU A 42 9.38 -0.45 -16.31
C GLU A 42 7.96 -0.13 -15.84
N TRP A 43 7.18 -1.16 -15.47
CA TRP A 43 5.84 -1.00 -14.92
C TRP A 43 5.83 -0.17 -13.63
N VAL A 44 6.73 -0.48 -12.67
CA VAL A 44 6.88 0.27 -11.42
C VAL A 44 7.26 1.73 -11.69
N THR A 45 8.23 1.95 -12.59
CA THR A 45 8.65 3.32 -12.96
C THR A 45 7.51 4.12 -13.57
N HIS A 46 6.65 3.47 -14.36
CA HIS A 46 5.46 4.13 -14.91
C HIS A 46 4.47 4.54 -13.81
N MET A 47 4.27 3.69 -12.80
CA MET A 47 3.32 3.93 -11.71
C MET A 47 3.84 4.92 -10.65
N GLU A 48 5.13 4.86 -10.34
CA GLU A 48 5.71 5.54 -9.18
C GLU A 48 6.77 6.60 -9.55
N GLY A 49 7.10 6.74 -10.84
CA GLY A 49 8.11 7.68 -11.34
C GLY A 49 9.56 7.23 -11.14
N SER A 50 9.81 6.20 -10.35
CA SER A 50 11.11 5.58 -10.10
C SER A 50 10.92 4.15 -9.58
N VAL A 51 12.02 3.39 -9.40
CA VAL A 51 11.96 2.09 -8.72
C VAL A 51 12.39 2.30 -7.26
N PRO A 52 11.47 2.18 -6.29
CA PRO A 52 11.77 2.35 -4.87
C PRO A 52 12.59 1.20 -4.27
N ASN A 53 13.22 1.46 -3.13
CA ASN A 53 14.07 0.53 -2.39
C ASN A 53 13.41 -0.82 -2.10
N HIS A 54 12.10 -0.85 -1.85
CA HIS A 54 11.32 -2.05 -1.65
C HIS A 54 11.57 -3.11 -2.73
N PHE A 55 11.58 -2.72 -4.00
CA PHE A 55 11.76 -3.65 -5.13
C PHE A 55 13.19 -4.21 -5.19
N TYR A 56 14.20 -3.43 -4.82
CA TYR A 56 15.58 -3.91 -4.73
C TYR A 56 15.79 -4.85 -3.53
N VAL A 57 15.00 -4.68 -2.47
CA VAL A 57 14.98 -5.61 -1.33
C VAL A 57 14.35 -6.95 -1.75
N GLU A 58 13.18 -6.94 -2.39
CA GLU A 58 12.51 -8.16 -2.85
C GLU A 58 13.30 -8.89 -3.93
N LEU A 59 14.03 -8.18 -4.79
CA LEU A 59 14.83 -8.75 -5.87
C LEU A 59 15.96 -9.68 -5.36
N ASN A 60 16.28 -9.68 -4.07
CA ASN A 60 17.18 -10.71 -3.50
C ASN A 60 16.66 -12.13 -3.66
N PHE A 61 15.36 -12.30 -3.96
CA PHE A 61 14.78 -13.58 -4.33
C PHE A 61 14.10 -13.49 -5.71
N PRO A 62 14.88 -13.47 -6.82
CA PRO A 62 14.39 -13.12 -8.15
C PRO A 62 13.20 -13.96 -8.64
N ALA A 63 13.26 -15.29 -8.47
CA ALA A 63 12.19 -16.18 -8.91
C ALA A 63 10.86 -15.93 -8.18
N PHE A 64 10.90 -15.57 -6.90
CA PHE A 64 9.70 -15.18 -6.16
C PHE A 64 9.25 -13.77 -6.52
N PHE A 65 10.19 -12.85 -6.65
CA PHE A 65 9.94 -11.46 -7.07
C PHE A 65 9.15 -11.41 -8.38
N THR A 66 9.64 -12.06 -9.43
CA THR A 66 8.98 -12.04 -10.74
C THR A 66 7.59 -12.69 -10.70
N ALA A 67 7.43 -13.81 -10.01
CA ALA A 67 6.14 -14.49 -9.87
C ALA A 67 5.14 -13.64 -9.06
N LYS A 68 5.57 -13.07 -7.93
CA LYS A 68 4.74 -12.26 -7.05
C LYS A 68 4.31 -10.97 -7.73
N LEU A 69 5.24 -10.20 -8.29
CA LEU A 69 4.93 -8.94 -8.97
C LEU A 69 4.08 -9.17 -10.23
N GLY A 70 4.28 -10.29 -10.93
CA GLY A 70 3.39 -10.70 -12.01
C GLY A 70 1.96 -10.93 -11.53
N ALA A 71 1.77 -11.60 -10.40
CA ALA A 71 0.46 -11.80 -9.80
C ALA A 71 -0.16 -10.48 -9.29
N THR A 72 0.64 -9.61 -8.63
CA THR A 72 0.19 -8.28 -8.21
C THR A 72 -0.30 -7.46 -9.40
N LYS A 73 0.42 -7.48 -10.52
CA LYS A 73 0.01 -6.78 -11.74
C LYS A 73 -1.35 -7.28 -12.25
N VAL A 74 -1.59 -8.59 -12.28
CA VAL A 74 -2.89 -9.16 -12.64
C VAL A 74 -3.99 -8.68 -11.69
N LEU A 75 -3.75 -8.69 -10.36
CA LEU A 75 -4.71 -8.17 -9.38
C LEU A 75 -5.08 -6.71 -9.61
N TRP A 76 -4.14 -5.90 -10.09
CA TRP A 76 -4.36 -4.46 -10.30
C TRP A 76 -4.99 -4.14 -11.64
N GLU A 77 -4.71 -4.93 -12.68
CA GLU A 77 -5.07 -4.59 -14.06
C GLU A 77 -6.27 -5.40 -14.63
N GLU A 78 -6.54 -6.60 -14.08
CA GLU A 78 -7.48 -7.55 -14.72
C GLU A 78 -8.75 -7.81 -13.87
N GLY A 79 -9.04 -7.01 -12.84
CA GLY A 79 -10.19 -7.23 -11.97
C GLY A 79 -11.32 -6.21 -12.14
N GLU A 80 -12.19 -6.14 -11.14
CA GLU A 80 -13.35 -5.24 -11.10
C GLU A 80 -13.09 -3.94 -10.34
N LEU A 81 -12.01 -3.88 -9.55
CA LEU A 81 -11.63 -2.70 -8.81
C LEU A 81 -10.85 -1.75 -9.72
N SER A 82 -11.18 -0.46 -9.66
CA SER A 82 -10.39 0.55 -10.33
C SER A 82 -9.02 0.73 -9.65
N MET A 83 -8.04 1.26 -10.39
CA MET A 83 -6.73 1.57 -9.83
C MET A 83 -6.84 2.53 -8.64
N GLU A 84 -7.74 3.51 -8.70
CA GLU A 84 -8.00 4.45 -7.63
C GLU A 84 -8.52 3.74 -6.37
N GLU A 85 -9.51 2.84 -6.50
CA GLU A 85 -10.04 2.03 -5.38
C GLU A 85 -8.94 1.18 -4.73
N ILE A 86 -8.07 0.58 -5.55
CA ILE A 86 -6.93 -0.23 -5.09
C ILE A 86 -5.97 0.61 -4.25
N GLN A 87 -5.64 1.84 -4.68
CA GLN A 87 -4.73 2.70 -3.93
C GLN A 87 -5.34 3.17 -2.61
N HIS A 88 -6.63 3.48 -2.57
CA HIS A 88 -7.34 3.81 -1.33
C HIS A 88 -7.27 2.66 -0.32
N ILE A 89 -7.49 1.43 -0.77
CA ILE A 89 -7.34 0.23 0.06
C ILE A 89 -5.89 0.11 0.57
N GLY A 90 -4.92 0.32 -0.31
CA GLY A 90 -3.50 0.27 0.02
C GLY A 90 -3.10 1.25 1.13
N ILE A 91 -3.59 2.48 1.05
CA ILE A 91 -3.36 3.53 2.05
C ILE A 91 -3.88 3.08 3.42
N LEU A 92 -5.17 2.72 3.51
CA LEU A 92 -5.79 2.43 4.80
C LEU A 92 -5.29 1.11 5.41
N VAL A 93 -5.09 0.06 4.60
CA VAL A 93 -4.52 -1.21 5.07
C VAL A 93 -3.10 -1.00 5.60
N SER A 94 -2.27 -0.24 4.88
CA SER A 94 -0.90 0.03 5.29
C SER A 94 -0.82 0.91 6.54
N GLN A 95 -1.71 1.90 6.65
CA GLN A 95 -1.82 2.75 7.83
C GLN A 95 -2.26 1.93 9.05
N ALA A 96 -3.27 1.07 8.90
CA ALA A 96 -3.74 0.17 9.97
C ALA A 96 -2.65 -0.80 10.43
N ASN A 97 -1.77 -1.25 9.51
CA ASN A 97 -0.63 -2.12 9.81
C ASN A 97 0.62 -1.37 10.31
N GLY A 98 0.59 -0.04 10.38
CA GLY A 98 1.71 0.79 10.81
C GLY A 98 2.88 0.84 9.83
N CYS A 99 2.66 0.49 8.55
CA CYS A 99 3.68 0.55 7.50
C CYS A 99 3.71 1.94 6.84
N ALA A 100 4.45 2.85 7.41
CA ALA A 100 4.58 4.20 6.89
C ALA A 100 5.17 4.23 5.47
N TYR A 101 6.14 3.36 5.17
CA TYR A 101 6.71 3.18 3.83
C TYR A 101 5.62 2.88 2.80
N CYS A 102 4.80 1.87 3.08
CA CYS A 102 3.76 1.43 2.15
C CYS A 102 2.63 2.46 2.04
N THR A 103 2.24 3.10 3.14
CA THR A 103 1.25 4.19 3.12
C THR A 103 1.70 5.30 2.17
N ALA A 104 2.96 5.72 2.26
CA ALA A 104 3.50 6.75 1.37
C ALA A 104 3.59 6.30 -0.09
N ALA A 105 3.90 5.03 -0.34
CA ALA A 105 3.89 4.46 -1.70
C ALA A 105 2.51 4.61 -2.35
N PHE A 106 1.46 4.13 -1.69
CA PHE A 106 0.10 4.21 -2.23
C PHE A 106 -0.41 5.65 -2.35
N CYS A 107 -0.08 6.54 -1.40
CA CYS A 107 -0.35 7.97 -1.54
C CYS A 107 0.34 8.57 -2.77
N THR A 108 1.58 8.19 -3.04
CA THR A 108 2.33 8.66 -4.21
C THR A 108 1.67 8.22 -5.52
N ILE A 109 1.27 6.97 -5.62
CA ILE A 109 0.57 6.47 -6.81
C ILE A 109 -0.77 7.18 -6.97
N LEU A 110 -1.56 7.31 -5.91
CA LEU A 110 -2.87 7.96 -5.96
C LEU A 110 -2.75 9.43 -6.39
N ASN A 111 -1.83 10.18 -5.79
CA ASN A 111 -1.70 11.61 -6.04
C ASN A 111 -0.96 11.92 -7.37
N TYR A 112 0.22 11.30 -7.59
CA TYR A 112 1.04 11.62 -8.76
C TYR A 112 0.76 10.70 -9.95
N GLY A 113 0.50 9.43 -9.71
CA GLY A 113 0.22 8.47 -10.78
C GLY A 113 -1.20 8.61 -11.35
N LEU A 114 -2.18 8.91 -10.49
CA LEU A 114 -3.60 9.01 -10.84
C LEU A 114 -4.15 10.45 -10.76
N GLU A 115 -3.28 11.42 -10.47
CA GLU A 115 -3.61 12.84 -10.42
C GLU A 115 -4.75 13.19 -9.44
N SER A 116 -4.96 12.38 -8.39
CA SER A 116 -5.95 12.67 -7.35
C SER A 116 -5.55 13.90 -6.54
N PRO A 117 -6.51 14.76 -6.13
CA PRO A 117 -6.22 15.96 -5.36
C PRO A 117 -5.50 15.65 -4.04
N GLU A 118 -4.53 16.48 -3.65
CA GLU A 118 -3.80 16.35 -2.39
C GLU A 118 -4.72 16.39 -1.17
N ASP A 119 -5.75 17.23 -1.17
CA ASP A 119 -6.72 17.35 -0.08
C ASP A 119 -7.46 16.01 0.15
N THR A 120 -7.88 15.33 -0.93
CA THR A 120 -8.57 14.04 -0.85
C THR A 120 -7.72 12.99 -0.13
N VAL A 121 -6.43 12.92 -0.46
CA VAL A 121 -5.51 11.98 0.19
C VAL A 121 -5.21 12.39 1.62
N GLY A 122 -5.10 13.69 1.90
CA GLY A 122 -4.93 14.23 3.25
C GLY A 122 -6.11 13.90 4.16
N GLU A 123 -7.34 14.07 3.68
CA GLU A 123 -8.56 13.71 4.39
C GLU A 123 -8.61 12.20 4.68
N LEU A 124 -8.31 11.36 3.68
CA LEU A 124 -8.26 9.90 3.86
C LEU A 124 -7.26 9.49 4.96
N LEU A 125 -6.09 10.13 5.00
CA LEU A 125 -5.07 9.84 6.02
C LEU A 125 -5.49 10.27 7.43
N THR A 126 -6.29 11.33 7.57
CA THR A 126 -6.67 11.90 8.87
C THR A 126 -7.99 11.37 9.39
N GLU A 127 -8.96 11.14 8.52
CA GLU A 127 -10.34 10.75 8.86
C GLU A 127 -10.65 9.30 8.47
N GLY A 128 -9.78 8.67 7.67
CA GLY A 128 -9.96 7.29 7.25
C GLY A 128 -11.20 7.11 6.38
N VAL A 129 -11.99 6.05 6.64
CA VAL A 129 -13.22 5.75 5.89
C VAL A 129 -14.25 6.87 6.02
N ASP A 130 -14.24 7.65 7.09
CA ASP A 130 -15.21 8.72 7.31
C ASP A 130 -15.06 9.88 6.30
N ALA A 131 -13.88 10.05 5.70
CA ALA A 131 -13.65 11.01 4.60
C ALA A 131 -14.34 10.59 3.27
N VAL A 132 -14.79 9.35 3.15
CA VAL A 132 -15.28 8.81 1.88
C VAL A 132 -16.80 8.90 1.80
N GLU A 133 -17.31 9.74 0.89
CA GLU A 133 -18.75 9.91 0.65
C GLU A 133 -19.32 8.86 -0.33
N GLN A 134 -18.51 8.32 -1.23
CA GLN A 134 -18.95 7.40 -2.28
C GLN A 134 -19.31 6.03 -1.68
N PRO A 135 -20.57 5.56 -1.82
CA PRO A 135 -21.01 4.33 -1.15
C PRO A 135 -20.20 3.08 -1.54
N ARG A 136 -19.81 2.98 -2.83
CA ARG A 136 -19.02 1.85 -3.32
C ARG A 136 -17.64 1.84 -2.68
N LEU A 137 -16.90 2.94 -2.75
CA LEU A 137 -15.57 3.02 -2.16
C LEU A 137 -15.61 2.78 -0.65
N ARG A 138 -16.61 3.36 0.05
CA ARG A 138 -16.79 3.15 1.49
C ARG A 138 -16.97 1.66 1.83
N ALA A 139 -17.84 0.95 1.10
CA ALA A 139 -18.05 -0.48 1.32
C ALA A 139 -16.77 -1.32 1.08
N LEU A 140 -15.99 -0.97 0.05
CA LEU A 140 -14.70 -1.60 -0.22
C LEU A 140 -13.72 -1.40 0.93
N LEU A 141 -13.62 -0.17 1.45
CA LEU A 141 -12.68 0.16 2.53
C LEU A 141 -13.08 -0.48 3.87
N ASP A 142 -14.37 -0.48 4.20
CA ASP A 142 -14.90 -1.15 5.40
C ASP A 142 -14.59 -2.65 5.37
N TYR A 143 -14.84 -3.31 4.24
CA TYR A 143 -14.52 -4.72 4.04
C TYR A 143 -13.02 -4.97 4.13
N ALA A 144 -12.21 -4.17 3.43
CA ALA A 144 -10.77 -4.33 3.39
C ALA A 144 -10.13 -4.19 4.78
N LEU A 145 -10.54 -3.19 5.55
CA LEU A 145 -10.07 -3.01 6.93
C LEU A 145 -10.48 -4.18 7.83
N LYS A 146 -11.70 -4.68 7.69
CA LYS A 146 -12.18 -5.82 8.46
C LYS A 146 -11.40 -7.10 8.13
N VAL A 147 -11.16 -7.39 6.84
CA VAL A 147 -10.31 -8.51 6.41
C VAL A 147 -8.89 -8.38 6.97
N ASN A 148 -8.33 -7.16 6.92
CA ASN A 148 -6.97 -6.92 7.39
C ASN A 148 -6.80 -7.12 8.90
N LEU A 149 -7.81 -6.73 9.69
CA LEU A 149 -7.75 -6.77 11.15
C LEU A 149 -8.18 -8.13 11.72
N ASP A 150 -9.25 -8.70 11.19
CA ASP A 150 -9.78 -10.01 11.62
C ASP A 150 -10.59 -10.67 10.49
N ALA A 151 -9.90 -11.36 9.60
CA ALA A 151 -10.56 -12.05 8.48
C ALA A 151 -11.58 -13.12 8.92
N ALA A 152 -11.42 -13.67 10.12
CA ALA A 152 -12.37 -14.65 10.66
C ALA A 152 -13.71 -14.03 11.10
N ALA A 153 -13.75 -12.72 11.30
CA ALA A 153 -14.95 -11.97 11.64
C ALA A 153 -15.82 -11.59 10.42
N ILE A 154 -15.36 -11.88 9.18
CA ILE A 154 -16.16 -11.65 7.97
C ILE A 154 -17.40 -12.52 8.00
N THR A 155 -18.56 -11.93 7.68
CA THR A 155 -19.87 -12.57 7.64
C THR A 155 -20.47 -12.51 6.23
N ASP A 156 -21.55 -13.28 6.01
CA ASP A 156 -22.30 -13.20 4.74
C ASP A 156 -22.81 -11.78 4.47
N ALA A 157 -23.17 -11.02 5.51
CA ALA A 157 -23.65 -9.64 5.37
C ALA A 157 -22.54 -8.70 4.83
N ASP A 158 -21.28 -8.92 5.21
CA ASP A 158 -20.15 -8.14 4.68
C ASP A 158 -19.93 -8.42 3.19
N VAL A 159 -20.13 -9.67 2.77
CA VAL A 159 -20.04 -10.07 1.37
C VAL A 159 -21.22 -9.51 0.55
N GLU A 160 -22.45 -9.58 1.09
CA GLU A 160 -23.62 -9.01 0.43
C GLU A 160 -23.50 -7.48 0.27
N ALA A 161 -22.93 -6.77 1.24
CA ALA A 161 -22.67 -5.33 1.12
C ALA A 161 -21.77 -5.00 -0.10
N LEU A 162 -20.80 -5.86 -0.43
CA LEU A 162 -20.00 -5.69 -1.66
C LEU A 162 -20.83 -5.98 -2.92
N ARG A 163 -21.74 -6.96 -2.88
CA ARG A 163 -22.65 -7.25 -4.01
C ARG A 163 -23.61 -6.09 -4.26
N ASP A 164 -24.13 -5.49 -3.19
CA ASP A 164 -25.05 -4.35 -3.27
C ASP A 164 -24.41 -3.13 -3.97
N VAL A 165 -23.08 -3.01 -3.90
CA VAL A 165 -22.33 -1.96 -4.62
C VAL A 165 -21.74 -2.45 -5.95
N GLY A 166 -22.18 -3.62 -6.44
CA GLY A 166 -21.95 -4.09 -7.79
C GLY A 166 -20.73 -4.98 -8.01
N LEU A 167 -20.11 -5.55 -6.94
CA LEU A 167 -19.07 -6.56 -7.13
C LEU A 167 -19.69 -7.94 -7.42
N THR A 168 -19.03 -8.66 -8.32
CA THR A 168 -19.28 -10.10 -8.49
C THR A 168 -18.31 -10.91 -7.60
N ASP A 169 -18.40 -12.24 -7.66
CA ASP A 169 -17.45 -13.11 -6.95
C ASP A 169 -15.99 -12.85 -7.34
N LEU A 170 -15.76 -12.43 -8.59
CA LEU A 170 -14.43 -12.02 -9.04
C LEU A 170 -13.91 -10.82 -8.22
N GLY A 171 -14.71 -9.76 -8.12
CA GLY A 171 -14.32 -8.56 -7.37
C GLY A 171 -14.14 -8.83 -5.86
N ILE A 172 -14.99 -9.69 -5.28
CA ILE A 172 -14.87 -10.10 -3.87
C ILE A 172 -13.58 -10.88 -3.62
N VAL A 173 -13.23 -11.80 -4.51
CA VAL A 173 -11.97 -12.55 -4.45
C VAL A 173 -10.79 -11.60 -4.69
N GLN A 174 -10.90 -10.69 -5.66
CA GLN A 174 -9.88 -9.69 -5.97
C GLN A 174 -9.55 -8.82 -4.74
N ILE A 175 -10.54 -8.19 -4.11
CA ILE A 175 -10.30 -7.32 -2.96
C ILE A 175 -9.68 -8.08 -1.79
N THR A 176 -10.10 -9.33 -1.56
CA THR A 176 -9.53 -10.17 -0.49
C THR A 176 -8.06 -10.47 -0.75
N HIS A 177 -7.68 -10.75 -2.00
CA HIS A 177 -6.29 -10.94 -2.39
C HIS A 177 -5.49 -9.65 -2.31
N ILE A 178 -6.03 -8.50 -2.72
CA ILE A 178 -5.38 -7.19 -2.63
C ILE A 178 -5.02 -6.88 -1.17
N VAL A 179 -5.94 -7.05 -0.23
CA VAL A 179 -5.68 -6.84 1.20
C VAL A 179 -4.55 -7.75 1.69
N SER A 180 -4.58 -9.03 1.29
CA SER A 180 -3.56 -10.02 1.68
C SER A 180 -2.18 -9.67 1.12
N ASP A 181 -2.13 -9.23 -0.15
CA ASP A 181 -0.89 -8.83 -0.83
C ASP A 181 -0.28 -7.58 -0.17
N PHE A 182 -1.10 -6.56 0.10
CA PHE A 182 -0.66 -5.34 0.78
C PHE A 182 -0.16 -5.63 2.20
N ALA A 183 -0.86 -6.48 2.94
CA ALA A 183 -0.40 -6.92 4.25
C ALA A 183 0.93 -7.69 4.18
N ALA A 184 1.19 -8.44 3.10
CA ALA A 184 2.49 -9.09 2.87
C ALA A 184 3.60 -8.06 2.62
N TYR A 185 3.36 -7.05 1.77
CA TYR A 185 4.30 -5.94 1.55
C TYR A 185 4.59 -5.15 2.83
N ASN A 186 3.54 -4.88 3.64
CA ASN A 186 3.72 -4.19 4.91
C ASN A 186 4.68 -4.97 5.84
N ARG A 187 4.47 -6.29 5.97
CA ARG A 187 5.32 -7.16 6.80
C ARG A 187 6.76 -7.21 6.32
N LEU A 188 6.96 -7.28 5.00
CA LEU A 188 8.30 -7.28 4.41
C LEU A 188 9.04 -5.99 4.77
N ASN A 189 8.45 -4.84 4.47
CA ASN A 189 9.08 -3.54 4.69
C ASN A 189 9.33 -3.25 6.18
N LEU A 190 8.38 -3.59 7.05
CA LEU A 190 8.55 -3.46 8.50
C LEU A 190 9.62 -4.40 9.05
N ALA A 191 9.61 -5.68 8.64
CA ALA A 191 10.56 -6.67 9.12
C ALA A 191 11.98 -6.39 8.67
N LEU A 192 12.15 -5.92 7.43
CA LEU A 192 13.46 -5.63 6.84
C LEU A 192 13.91 -4.19 7.03
N ASP A 193 13.09 -3.35 7.69
CA ASP A 193 13.41 -1.95 8.00
C ASP A 193 13.85 -1.21 6.73
N THR A 194 13.04 -1.36 5.66
CA THR A 194 13.32 -0.75 4.36
C THR A 194 13.29 0.76 4.49
N ASP A 195 14.38 1.42 4.13
CA ASP A 195 14.53 2.85 4.26
C ASP A 195 13.62 3.59 3.30
N TYR A 196 13.11 4.72 3.77
CA TYR A 196 12.12 5.52 3.08
C TYR A 196 12.77 6.34 1.97
N ASP A 197 12.33 6.17 0.74
CA ASP A 197 12.84 6.86 -0.44
C ASP A 197 11.78 7.60 -1.26
N TYR A 198 10.52 7.60 -0.81
CA TYR A 198 9.48 8.43 -1.41
C TYR A 198 9.66 9.90 -1.02
N ARG A 199 9.95 10.75 -2.01
CA ARG A 199 10.23 12.17 -1.82
C ARG A 199 9.00 13.06 -2.00
N SER A 200 7.81 12.52 -1.78
CA SER A 200 6.57 13.23 -2.00
C SER A 200 6.14 14.06 -0.79
N PHE A 201 5.17 14.96 -1.02
CA PHE A 201 4.47 15.75 -0.01
C PHE A 201 3.93 14.88 1.16
N TRP A 202 3.51 13.66 0.90
CA TRP A 202 3.00 12.69 1.87
C TRP A 202 4.01 12.35 2.96
N GLN A 203 5.29 12.49 2.70
CA GLN A 203 6.33 12.37 3.72
C GLN A 203 6.08 13.33 4.88
N GLN A 204 5.58 14.52 4.61
CA GLN A 204 5.29 15.54 5.63
C GLN A 204 3.99 15.26 6.39
N LEU A 205 2.98 14.66 5.73
CA LEU A 205 1.70 14.32 6.36
C LEU A 205 1.76 12.98 7.10
N ALA A 206 2.40 11.98 6.50
CA ALA A 206 2.57 10.66 7.11
C ALA A 206 3.60 10.68 8.27
N PHE A 207 4.55 11.62 8.22
CA PHE A 207 5.64 11.78 9.19
C PHE A 207 5.84 13.25 9.51
N PRO A 208 4.94 13.87 10.28
CA PRO A 208 5.17 15.24 10.72
C PRO A 208 6.51 15.30 11.43
N SER A 209 7.44 16.09 10.86
CA SER A 209 8.73 16.35 11.48
C SER A 209 8.49 16.85 12.89
N SER A 210 9.02 16.15 13.89
CA SER A 210 9.09 16.65 15.25
C SER A 210 9.86 17.99 15.23
N GLN A 211 9.12 19.08 15.42
CA GLN A 211 9.71 20.37 15.74
C GLN A 211 10.25 20.36 17.15
#